data_757cfad337fc773f455731990d978b00
#
_entry.id   757cfad337fc773f455731990d978b00
#
_cell.length_a   1.000
_cell.length_b   1.000
_cell.length_c   1.000
_cell.angle_alpha   90.00
_cell.angle_beta   90.00
_cell.angle_gamma   90.00
#
_symmetry.space_group_name_H-M   'P 1'
#
loop_
_entity.id
_entity.type
_entity.pdbx_description
1 polymer ?
#
loop_
_entity_poly.entity_id
_entity_poly.type
_entity_poly.pdbx_seq_one_letter_code
_entity_poly.pdbx_strand_id
1 'polypeptide(L)'
;MNKVYKVIWNRTKQCYIVVSEFAKQAGKVKSTHLFAAMGKTTVAVGLGVALLFPLGGMNAFAATGNKVIGGSQTAVKDAEGKTDQAEATGDYSTVSGGELNHANGNYSSVSGGSKNHATGESSSVSGGGDNIASGTKSSISGGNQNKATGEFSSVSGGHQNEAAGNQSTISGGTANKTTGDWSTIVGGAYNVAGGNSSLA
;
A
#
# COMPACT_ATOMS: atom_id res chain seq x y z
N MET A 1 -0.90 -44.71 -9.55
CA MET A 1 -0.71 -45.00 -8.10
C MET A 1 -1.79 -44.27 -7.36
N ASN A 2 -2.73 -44.98 -6.74
CA ASN A 2 -3.76 -44.35 -5.91
C ASN A 2 -3.16 -43.93 -4.57
N LYS A 3 -3.28 -42.64 -4.22
CA LYS A 3 -2.86 -42.15 -2.91
C LYS A 3 -3.99 -42.43 -1.91
N VAL A 4 -3.70 -43.28 -0.93
CA VAL A 4 -4.67 -43.61 0.14
C VAL A 4 -4.40 -42.64 1.30
N TYR A 5 -5.46 -41.94 1.71
CA TYR A 5 -5.42 -41.04 2.86
C TYR A 5 -6.34 -41.60 3.96
N LYS A 6 -5.92 -41.48 5.21
CA LYS A 6 -6.72 -41.87 6.37
C LYS A 6 -7.08 -40.61 7.17
N VAL A 7 -8.36 -40.49 7.50
CA VAL A 7 -8.86 -39.45 8.38
C VAL A 7 -8.87 -39.97 9.79
N ILE A 8 -8.19 -39.28 10.72
CA ILE A 8 -8.13 -39.64 12.13
C ILE A 8 -8.63 -38.48 13.01
N TRP A 9 -9.35 -38.83 14.08
CA TRP A 9 -9.79 -37.86 15.07
C TRP A 9 -8.66 -37.53 16.05
N ASN A 10 -8.29 -36.27 16.13
CA ASN A 10 -7.30 -35.80 17.10
C ASN A 10 -8.03 -35.33 18.38
N ARG A 11 -7.91 -36.13 19.44
CA ARG A 11 -8.58 -35.85 20.74
C ARG A 11 -8.07 -34.58 21.42
N THR A 12 -6.81 -34.21 21.20
CA THR A 12 -6.21 -33.01 21.81
C THR A 12 -6.66 -31.72 21.14
N LYS A 13 -6.88 -31.78 19.83
CA LYS A 13 -7.32 -30.62 19.03
C LYS A 13 -8.82 -30.64 18.70
N GLN A 14 -9.54 -31.69 19.09
CA GLN A 14 -10.96 -31.88 18.80
C GLN A 14 -11.34 -31.67 17.34
N CYS A 15 -10.49 -32.12 16.40
CA CYS A 15 -10.73 -32.01 14.96
C CYS A 15 -10.29 -33.27 14.23
N TYR A 16 -10.86 -33.49 13.03
CA TYR A 16 -10.40 -34.54 12.12
C TYR A 16 -9.15 -34.05 11.34
N ILE A 17 -8.12 -34.89 11.26
CA ILE A 17 -6.92 -34.63 10.46
C ILE A 17 -6.77 -35.72 9.40
N VAL A 18 -6.38 -35.32 8.21
CA VAL A 18 -6.06 -36.21 7.09
C VAL A 18 -4.58 -36.54 7.13
N VAL A 19 -4.25 -37.81 7.24
CA VAL A 19 -2.86 -38.29 7.21
C VAL A 19 -2.64 -39.22 6.04
N SER A 20 -1.47 -39.13 5.38
CA SER A 20 -1.11 -40.11 4.37
C SER A 20 -0.58 -41.38 5.04
N GLU A 21 -0.84 -42.56 4.44
CA GLU A 21 -0.35 -43.84 4.98
C GLU A 21 1.18 -43.93 5.01
N PHE A 22 1.89 -43.10 4.26
CA PHE A 22 3.35 -43.05 4.27
C PHE A 22 3.96 -42.35 5.49
N ALA A 23 3.14 -41.73 6.34
CA ALA A 23 3.61 -41.06 7.57
C ALA A 23 4.09 -42.03 8.67
N LYS A 24 3.97 -43.34 8.48
CA LYS A 24 4.36 -44.36 9.48
C LYS A 24 5.87 -44.61 9.58
N GLN A 25 6.69 -44.10 8.66
CA GLN A 25 8.14 -44.38 8.66
C GLN A 25 9.04 -43.19 9.00
N ALA A 26 8.52 -41.99 9.16
CA ALA A 26 9.30 -40.89 9.69
C ALA A 26 9.13 -40.87 11.21
N GLY A 27 10.21 -41.17 11.92
CA GLY A 27 10.26 -41.15 13.38
C GLY A 27 9.67 -39.88 13.96
N LYS A 28 9.17 -39.95 15.20
CA LYS A 28 8.53 -38.85 15.95
C LYS A 28 9.19 -37.50 15.66
N VAL A 29 8.65 -36.74 14.72
CA VAL A 29 8.99 -35.33 14.57
C VAL A 29 8.40 -34.64 15.78
N LYS A 30 9.26 -34.32 16.76
CA LYS A 30 8.89 -33.48 17.88
C LYS A 30 8.49 -32.14 17.28
N SER A 31 7.21 -31.81 17.32
CA SER A 31 6.63 -30.58 16.77
C SER A 31 7.09 -29.28 17.47
N THR A 32 8.05 -29.39 18.38
CA THR A 32 8.55 -28.26 19.19
C THR A 32 9.63 -27.42 18.54
N HIS A 33 10.21 -27.85 17.40
CA HIS A 33 11.31 -27.12 16.77
C HIS A 33 10.95 -26.38 15.47
N LEU A 34 9.75 -26.56 14.94
CA LEU A 34 9.37 -25.86 13.70
C LEU A 34 8.91 -24.41 13.95
N PHE A 35 8.57 -24.06 15.19
CA PHE A 35 8.17 -22.70 15.57
C PHE A 35 9.30 -21.84 16.17
N ALA A 36 10.46 -22.43 16.45
CA ALA A 36 11.58 -21.70 17.05
C ALA A 36 12.46 -20.94 16.05
N ALA A 37 12.31 -21.21 14.73
CA ALA A 37 13.06 -20.52 13.69
C ALA A 37 12.28 -19.37 13.01
N MET A 38 10.99 -19.20 13.36
CA MET A 38 10.22 -18.05 12.91
C MET A 38 10.24 -17.03 14.05
N GLY A 39 11.10 -16.03 13.90
CA GLY A 39 11.14 -14.87 14.79
C GLY A 39 9.74 -14.30 14.97
N LYS A 40 9.45 -13.82 16.15
CA LYS A 40 8.20 -13.32 16.72
C LYS A 40 7.30 -12.57 15.70
N THR A 41 6.62 -13.29 14.84
CA THR A 41 5.54 -12.74 14.00
C THR A 41 4.29 -13.52 14.33
N THR A 42 3.43 -12.92 15.14
CA THR A 42 2.11 -13.48 15.46
C THR A 42 1.23 -13.30 14.22
N VAL A 43 1.05 -14.37 13.43
CA VAL A 43 0.06 -14.39 12.35
C VAL A 43 -1.27 -14.81 12.98
N ALA A 44 -2.18 -13.87 13.15
CA ALA A 44 -3.58 -14.17 13.44
C ALA A 44 -4.25 -14.62 12.13
N VAL A 45 -4.37 -15.93 11.93
CA VAL A 45 -5.08 -16.51 10.78
C VAL A 45 -6.55 -16.63 11.15
N GLY A 46 -7.36 -15.69 10.66
CA GLY A 46 -8.79 -15.92 10.48
C GLY A 46 -9.01 -16.99 9.40
N LEU A 47 -9.96 -17.92 9.61
CA LEU A 47 -10.24 -19.10 8.79
C LEU A 47 -10.17 -18.81 7.29
N GLY A 48 -9.06 -19.17 6.65
CA GLY A 48 -8.89 -19.17 5.22
C GLY A 48 -7.71 -20.08 4.89
N VAL A 49 -7.88 -20.97 3.95
CA VAL A 49 -6.90 -21.96 3.51
C VAL A 49 -5.56 -21.31 3.21
N ALA A 50 -4.54 -21.58 4.01
CA ALA A 50 -3.18 -21.13 3.77
C ALA A 50 -2.54 -22.01 2.70
N LEU A 51 -2.45 -21.54 1.48
CA LEU A 51 -1.56 -22.09 0.45
C LEU A 51 -0.13 -21.58 0.74
N LEU A 52 0.71 -22.46 1.23
CA LEU A 52 2.14 -22.21 1.37
C LEU A 52 2.81 -22.24 -0.01
N PHE A 53 3.10 -21.07 -0.55
CA PHE A 53 4.08 -20.92 -1.61
C PHE A 53 5.39 -20.42 -1.02
N PRO A 54 6.56 -20.99 -1.38
CA PRO A 54 7.84 -20.43 -1.01
C PRO A 54 8.16 -19.29 -1.98
N LEU A 55 7.62 -18.11 -1.69
CA LEU A 55 8.00 -16.88 -2.37
C LEU A 55 8.69 -15.97 -1.36
N GLY A 56 9.96 -15.69 -1.64
CA GLY A 56 10.77 -14.81 -0.83
C GLY A 56 10.07 -13.46 -0.66
N GLY A 57 9.95 -13.04 0.61
CA GLY A 57 9.75 -11.65 0.96
C GLY A 57 8.36 -11.06 0.77
N MET A 58 7.29 -11.72 1.21
CA MET A 58 6.01 -11.03 1.43
C MET A 58 5.89 -10.63 2.89
N ASN A 59 6.20 -9.39 3.21
CA ASN A 59 5.81 -8.80 4.49
C ASN A 59 4.36 -8.31 4.38
N ALA A 60 3.40 -9.16 4.75
CA ALA A 60 2.03 -8.73 4.95
C ALA A 60 1.91 -8.13 6.36
N PHE A 61 1.91 -6.83 6.50
CA PHE A 61 1.43 -6.16 7.69
C PHE A 61 -0.10 -6.07 7.61
N ALA A 62 -0.79 -6.96 8.31
CA ALA A 62 -2.22 -6.84 8.51
C ALA A 62 -2.47 -6.10 9.84
N ALA A 63 -2.49 -4.78 9.80
CA ALA A 63 -3.32 -4.02 10.72
C ALA A 63 -4.78 -4.15 10.24
N THR A 64 -5.74 -4.09 11.14
CA THR A 64 -7.15 -4.34 10.90
C THR A 64 -7.67 -3.54 9.71
N GLY A 65 -7.90 -4.20 8.57
CA GLY A 65 -8.43 -3.57 7.36
C GLY A 65 -7.42 -3.05 6.34
N ASN A 66 -6.13 -3.08 6.62
CA ASN A 66 -5.10 -2.58 5.70
C ASN A 66 -4.58 -3.68 4.78
N LYS A 67 -4.34 -3.35 3.52
CA LYS A 67 -3.85 -4.28 2.52
C LYS A 67 -2.73 -3.67 1.69
N VAL A 68 -1.51 -4.21 1.86
CA VAL A 68 -0.44 -4.06 0.89
C VAL A 68 -0.53 -5.24 -0.07
N ILE A 69 -0.88 -5.00 -1.33
CA ILE A 69 -0.93 -6.04 -2.36
C ILE A 69 0.18 -5.80 -3.36
N GLY A 70 1.09 -6.75 -3.39
CA GLY A 70 1.92 -7.08 -4.52
C GLY A 70 2.74 -5.95 -5.16
N GLY A 71 3.99 -6.20 -5.26
CA GLY A 71 5.01 -5.49 -5.99
C GLY A 71 6.34 -5.99 -5.50
N SER A 72 7.32 -6.06 -6.38
CA SER A 72 8.69 -6.33 -5.97
C SER A 72 9.12 -5.23 -5.01
N GLN A 73 8.98 -5.48 -3.73
CA GLN A 73 9.58 -4.65 -2.71
C GLN A 73 11.09 -4.92 -2.78
N THR A 74 11.76 -4.20 -3.63
CA THR A 74 13.20 -4.11 -3.55
C THR A 74 13.47 -3.29 -2.30
N ALA A 75 13.78 -3.97 -1.21
CA ALA A 75 14.28 -3.32 -0.01
C ALA A 75 15.57 -2.60 -0.38
N VAL A 76 15.47 -1.33 -0.71
CA VAL A 76 16.64 -0.48 -0.90
C VAL A 76 17.14 -0.15 0.50
N LYS A 77 18.32 -0.67 0.83
CA LYS A 77 19.02 -0.25 2.04
C LYS A 77 19.63 1.13 1.75
N ASP A 78 19.25 2.11 2.56
CA ASP A 78 19.99 3.35 2.60
C ASP A 78 21.44 3.14 3.08
N ALA A 79 22.26 4.21 3.08
CA ALA A 79 23.64 4.14 3.53
C ALA A 79 23.79 3.69 5.00
N GLU A 80 22.73 3.81 5.79
CA GLU A 80 22.61 3.39 7.19
C GLU A 80 22.10 1.96 7.35
N GLY A 81 21.76 1.29 6.24
CA GLY A 81 21.25 -0.09 6.24
C GLY A 81 19.77 -0.22 6.61
N LYS A 82 19.03 0.90 6.67
CA LYS A 82 17.60 0.94 6.89
C LYS A 82 16.86 0.59 5.58
N THR A 83 15.92 -0.29 5.65
CA THR A 83 15.04 -0.63 4.53
C THR A 83 13.81 0.24 4.56
N ASP A 84 13.72 1.20 3.66
CA ASP A 84 12.47 1.89 3.41
C ASP A 84 11.59 1.00 2.52
N GLN A 85 10.40 0.69 2.99
CA GLN A 85 9.44 -0.16 2.31
C GLN A 85 8.17 0.63 2.00
N ALA A 86 7.40 0.15 1.02
CA ALA A 86 6.05 0.66 0.82
C ALA A 86 5.20 0.36 2.07
N GLU A 87 4.42 1.33 2.53
CA GLU A 87 3.72 1.27 3.80
C GLU A 87 2.27 1.74 3.67
N ALA A 88 1.35 0.98 4.26
CA ALA A 88 -0.04 1.37 4.41
C ALA A 88 -0.39 1.34 5.91
N THR A 89 -0.38 2.50 6.57
CA THR A 89 -0.59 2.63 8.03
C THR A 89 -1.93 3.23 8.41
N GLY A 90 -2.57 3.96 7.50
CA GLY A 90 -3.92 4.47 7.73
C GLY A 90 -4.97 3.36 7.79
N ASP A 91 -6.05 3.51 8.56
CA ASP A 91 -7.15 2.55 8.56
C ASP A 91 -7.75 2.41 7.16
N TYR A 92 -7.93 1.15 6.70
CA TYR A 92 -8.43 0.84 5.36
C TYR A 92 -7.59 1.42 4.22
N SER A 93 -6.31 1.77 4.48
CA SER A 93 -5.40 2.27 3.46
C SER A 93 -4.83 1.13 2.60
N THR A 94 -4.39 1.46 1.38
CA THR A 94 -3.87 0.46 0.44
C THR A 94 -2.69 0.99 -0.34
N VAL A 95 -1.62 0.19 -0.43
CA VAL A 95 -0.56 0.34 -1.42
C VAL A 95 -0.57 -0.90 -2.31
N SER A 96 -0.84 -0.74 -3.61
CA SER A 96 -0.94 -1.88 -4.53
C SER A 96 0.40 -2.34 -5.09
N GLY A 97 1.42 -1.50 -5.07
CA GLY A 97 2.76 -1.87 -5.52
C GLY A 97 3.70 -0.67 -5.67
N GLY A 98 4.82 -0.89 -6.40
CA GLY A 98 5.84 0.12 -6.62
C GLY A 98 6.89 0.18 -5.50
N GLU A 99 7.60 1.29 -5.44
CA GLU A 99 8.75 1.48 -4.54
C GLU A 99 8.52 2.65 -3.59
N LEU A 100 8.75 2.46 -2.28
CA LEU A 100 8.73 3.54 -1.28
C LEU A 100 7.40 4.34 -1.25
N ASN A 101 6.28 3.70 -1.57
CA ASN A 101 4.98 4.34 -1.56
C ASN A 101 4.34 4.27 -0.17
N HIS A 102 3.72 5.36 0.27
CA HIS A 102 3.11 5.44 1.59
C HIS A 102 1.63 5.85 1.50
N ALA A 103 0.74 5.05 2.08
CA ALA A 103 -0.68 5.35 2.25
C ALA A 103 -0.98 5.45 3.76
N ASN A 104 -0.78 6.64 4.34
CA ASN A 104 -0.82 6.84 5.78
C ASN A 104 -2.12 7.52 6.25
N GLY A 105 -2.89 8.10 5.33
CA GLY A 105 -4.23 8.60 5.65
C GLY A 105 -5.26 7.47 5.76
N ASN A 106 -6.28 7.62 6.60
CA ASN A 106 -7.39 6.68 6.65
C ASN A 106 -8.10 6.64 5.30
N TYR A 107 -8.45 5.45 4.82
CA TYR A 107 -9.05 5.21 3.51
C TYR A 107 -8.19 5.70 2.32
N SER A 108 -6.90 5.98 2.53
CA SER A 108 -6.02 6.45 1.48
C SER A 108 -5.52 5.33 0.57
N SER A 109 -5.11 5.66 -0.64
CA SER A 109 -4.60 4.66 -1.58
C SER A 109 -3.44 5.16 -2.42
N VAL A 110 -2.45 4.27 -2.66
CA VAL A 110 -1.42 4.45 -3.67
C VAL A 110 -1.41 3.23 -4.57
N SER A 111 -1.71 3.40 -5.87
CA SER A 111 -1.78 2.26 -6.79
C SER A 111 -0.40 1.80 -7.29
N GLY A 112 0.61 2.67 -7.31
CA GLY A 112 1.96 2.30 -7.71
C GLY A 112 2.90 3.49 -7.88
N GLY A 113 3.99 3.29 -8.64
CA GLY A 113 5.02 4.31 -8.85
C GLY A 113 6.11 4.28 -7.78
N SER A 114 6.78 5.41 -7.57
CA SER A 114 7.88 5.50 -6.61
C SER A 114 7.75 6.74 -5.72
N LYS A 115 7.94 6.56 -4.41
CA LYS A 115 7.96 7.64 -3.41
C LYS A 115 6.68 8.49 -3.38
N ASN A 116 5.53 7.89 -3.65
CA ASN A 116 4.26 8.59 -3.58
C ASN A 116 3.68 8.52 -2.18
N HIS A 117 3.07 9.60 -1.71
CA HIS A 117 2.50 9.73 -0.38
C HIS A 117 1.02 10.13 -0.47
N ALA A 118 0.14 9.28 0.03
CA ALA A 118 -1.28 9.58 0.26
C ALA A 118 -1.52 9.69 1.78
N THR A 119 -1.42 10.91 2.32
CA THR A 119 -1.46 11.16 3.76
C THR A 119 -2.75 11.82 4.23
N GLY A 120 -3.52 12.41 3.33
CA GLY A 120 -4.85 12.93 3.65
C GLY A 120 -5.88 11.81 3.82
N GLU A 121 -6.90 12.02 4.63
CA GLU A 121 -8.02 11.09 4.73
C GLU A 121 -8.71 10.93 3.36
N SER A 122 -8.95 9.70 2.95
CA SER A 122 -9.52 9.35 1.64
C SER A 122 -8.75 9.92 0.44
N SER A 123 -7.46 10.24 0.61
CA SER A 123 -6.63 10.73 -0.48
C SER A 123 -6.14 9.61 -1.38
N SER A 124 -5.79 9.94 -2.63
CA SER A 124 -5.31 8.94 -3.57
C SER A 124 -4.17 9.42 -4.47
N VAL A 125 -3.22 8.52 -4.74
CA VAL A 125 -2.20 8.70 -5.78
C VAL A 125 -2.22 7.47 -6.68
N SER A 126 -2.53 7.65 -7.98
CA SER A 126 -2.58 6.52 -8.91
C SER A 126 -1.20 6.07 -9.39
N GLY A 127 -0.20 6.95 -9.37
CA GLY A 127 1.17 6.56 -9.74
C GLY A 127 2.11 7.75 -9.91
N GLY A 128 3.18 7.54 -10.70
CA GLY A 128 4.22 8.54 -10.92
C GLY A 128 5.32 8.52 -9.86
N GLY A 129 5.96 9.65 -9.60
CA GLY A 129 7.08 9.75 -8.66
C GLY A 129 6.98 10.96 -7.74
N ASP A 130 7.35 10.79 -6.48
CA ASP A 130 7.44 11.87 -5.49
C ASP A 130 6.17 12.74 -5.36
N ASN A 131 4.97 12.17 -5.60
CA ASN A 131 3.72 12.90 -5.51
C ASN A 131 3.16 12.84 -4.08
N ILE A 132 2.53 13.93 -3.61
CA ILE A 132 2.00 14.06 -2.25
C ILE A 132 0.53 14.50 -2.28
N ALA A 133 -0.39 13.62 -1.94
CA ALA A 133 -1.81 13.91 -1.71
C ALA A 133 -2.07 14.00 -0.20
N SER A 134 -2.04 15.22 0.36
CA SER A 134 -2.18 15.45 1.80
C SER A 134 -3.50 16.13 2.21
N GLY A 135 -4.21 16.73 1.26
CA GLY A 135 -5.55 17.25 1.54
C GLY A 135 -6.57 16.12 1.73
N THR A 136 -7.55 16.30 2.58
CA THR A 136 -8.68 15.38 2.73
C THR A 136 -9.39 15.22 1.38
N LYS A 137 -9.57 13.96 0.96
CA LYS A 137 -10.17 13.62 -0.36
C LYS A 137 -9.45 14.23 -1.56
N SER A 138 -8.15 14.54 -1.41
CA SER A 138 -7.34 15.01 -2.52
C SER A 138 -6.89 13.87 -3.43
N SER A 139 -6.59 14.18 -4.69
CA SER A 139 -6.18 13.17 -5.66
C SER A 139 -5.06 13.62 -6.57
N ILE A 140 -4.15 12.68 -6.91
CA ILE A 140 -3.13 12.87 -7.91
C ILE A 140 -3.16 11.65 -8.84
N SER A 141 -3.40 11.88 -10.16
CA SER A 141 -3.44 10.76 -11.09
C SER A 141 -2.05 10.30 -11.54
N GLY A 142 -1.03 11.17 -11.47
CA GLY A 142 0.32 10.79 -11.82
C GLY A 142 1.27 11.98 -11.96
N GLY A 143 2.32 11.81 -12.77
CA GLY A 143 3.37 12.82 -12.95
C GLY A 143 4.47 12.74 -11.90
N ASN A 144 5.18 13.83 -11.71
CA ASN A 144 6.31 13.84 -10.78
C ASN A 144 6.30 15.09 -9.90
N GLN A 145 6.56 14.93 -8.62
CA GLN A 145 6.67 16.00 -7.63
C GLN A 145 5.42 16.90 -7.52
N ASN A 146 4.25 16.35 -7.81
CA ASN A 146 2.99 17.10 -7.68
C ASN A 146 2.47 17.04 -6.24
N LYS A 147 1.77 18.11 -5.82
CA LYS A 147 1.16 18.22 -4.49
C LYS A 147 -0.32 18.59 -4.60
N ALA A 148 -1.16 17.84 -3.92
CA ALA A 148 -2.57 18.13 -3.73
C ALA A 148 -2.84 18.30 -2.23
N THR A 149 -2.82 19.56 -1.74
CA THR A 149 -2.83 19.88 -0.31
C THR A 149 -4.14 20.48 0.16
N GLY A 150 -4.93 21.07 -0.74
CA GLY A 150 -6.27 21.55 -0.43
C GLY A 150 -7.27 20.40 -0.25
N GLU A 151 -8.30 20.60 0.54
CA GLU A 151 -9.41 19.66 0.67
C GLU A 151 -10.13 19.53 -0.68
N PHE A 152 -10.41 18.29 -1.13
CA PHE A 152 -10.96 17.96 -2.46
C PHE A 152 -10.12 18.51 -3.63
N SER A 153 -8.84 18.82 -3.43
CA SER A 153 -7.99 19.29 -4.52
C SER A 153 -7.56 18.16 -5.44
N SER A 154 -7.28 18.48 -6.70
CA SER A 154 -6.91 17.50 -7.71
C SER A 154 -5.76 17.95 -8.60
N VAL A 155 -4.79 17.05 -8.86
CA VAL A 155 -3.77 17.23 -9.88
C VAL A 155 -3.80 16.03 -10.82
N SER A 156 -4.10 16.25 -12.12
CA SER A 156 -4.16 15.13 -13.06
C SER A 156 -2.77 14.67 -13.51
N GLY A 157 -1.75 15.52 -13.41
CA GLY A 157 -0.38 15.12 -13.76
C GLY A 157 0.58 16.30 -13.95
N GLY A 158 1.63 16.07 -14.73
CA GLY A 158 2.67 17.08 -14.98
C GLY A 158 3.80 17.03 -13.96
N HIS A 159 4.48 18.14 -13.77
CA HIS A 159 5.66 18.22 -12.92
C HIS A 159 5.60 19.42 -11.97
N GLN A 160 5.84 19.18 -10.69
CA GLN A 160 5.92 20.23 -9.65
C GLN A 160 4.65 21.12 -9.53
N ASN A 161 3.48 20.60 -9.85
CA ASN A 161 2.24 21.34 -9.68
C ASN A 161 1.74 21.25 -8.22
N GLU A 162 1.16 22.34 -7.70
CA GLU A 162 0.66 22.42 -6.31
C GLU A 162 -0.80 22.92 -6.29
N ALA A 163 -1.74 22.03 -6.02
CA ALA A 163 -3.13 22.37 -5.80
C ALA A 163 -3.37 22.58 -4.30
N ALA A 164 -3.28 23.85 -3.85
CA ALA A 164 -3.36 24.21 -2.43
C ALA A 164 -4.72 24.80 -2.01
N GLY A 165 -5.45 25.42 -2.93
CA GLY A 165 -6.83 25.87 -2.65
C GLY A 165 -7.79 24.69 -2.45
N ASN A 166 -8.79 24.83 -1.61
CA ASN A 166 -9.83 23.83 -1.46
C ASN A 166 -10.64 23.70 -2.77
N GLN A 167 -10.97 22.46 -3.15
CA GLN A 167 -11.68 22.16 -4.39
C GLN A 167 -10.98 22.72 -5.63
N SER A 168 -9.67 22.95 -5.57
CA SER A 168 -8.90 23.45 -6.68
C SER A 168 -8.40 22.32 -7.58
N THR A 169 -8.18 22.64 -8.87
CA THR A 169 -7.77 21.66 -9.86
C THR A 169 -6.60 22.14 -10.70
N ILE A 170 -5.62 21.28 -10.93
CA ILE A 170 -4.57 21.48 -11.94
C ILE A 170 -4.59 20.30 -12.90
N SER A 171 -4.90 20.54 -14.17
CA SER A 171 -4.97 19.44 -15.16
C SER A 171 -3.59 18.99 -15.63
N GLY A 172 -2.56 19.83 -15.51
CA GLY A 172 -1.20 19.44 -15.86
C GLY A 172 -0.25 20.63 -16.01
N GLY A 173 0.83 20.41 -16.76
CA GLY A 173 1.86 21.43 -16.99
C GLY A 173 3.01 21.35 -15.98
N THR A 174 3.70 22.45 -15.75
CA THR A 174 4.89 22.50 -14.92
C THR A 174 4.86 23.66 -13.93
N ALA A 175 5.11 23.38 -12.67
CA ALA A 175 5.24 24.39 -11.61
C ALA A 175 4.05 25.36 -11.51
N ASN A 176 2.84 24.86 -11.77
CA ASN A 176 1.62 25.63 -11.62
C ASN A 176 1.12 25.55 -10.16
N LYS A 177 0.50 26.63 -9.67
CA LYS A 177 0.03 26.70 -8.29
C LYS A 177 -1.36 27.28 -8.19
N THR A 178 -2.29 26.58 -7.53
CA THR A 178 -3.57 27.15 -7.08
C THR A 178 -3.52 27.45 -5.60
N THR A 179 -3.92 28.66 -5.21
CA THR A 179 -4.04 29.06 -3.78
C THR A 179 -5.45 29.51 -3.43
N GLY A 180 -6.24 29.91 -4.42
CA GLY A 180 -7.65 30.25 -4.22
C GLY A 180 -8.54 29.01 -4.21
N ASP A 181 -9.62 29.05 -3.44
CA ASP A 181 -10.64 28.00 -3.43
C ASP A 181 -11.38 27.97 -4.77
N TRP A 182 -11.77 26.76 -5.24
CA TRP A 182 -12.41 26.51 -6.54
C TRP A 182 -11.61 27.05 -7.74
N SER A 183 -10.29 27.26 -7.56
CA SER A 183 -9.46 27.75 -8.66
C SER A 183 -9.01 26.60 -9.57
N THR A 184 -8.85 26.91 -10.85
CA THR A 184 -8.46 25.92 -11.85
C THR A 184 -7.31 26.42 -12.71
N ILE A 185 -6.31 25.55 -12.94
CA ILE A 185 -5.28 25.76 -13.95
C ILE A 185 -5.37 24.61 -14.95
N VAL A 186 -5.63 24.92 -16.22
CA VAL A 186 -5.74 23.89 -17.26
C VAL A 186 -4.37 23.37 -17.70
N GLY A 187 -3.33 24.20 -17.66
CA GLY A 187 -2.00 23.78 -18.04
C GLY A 187 -1.00 24.94 -18.12
N GLY A 188 0.07 24.73 -18.89
CA GLY A 188 1.14 25.71 -19.02
C GLY A 188 2.22 25.57 -17.94
N ALA A 189 2.97 26.64 -17.73
CA ALA A 189 4.05 26.63 -16.76
C ALA A 189 4.06 27.90 -15.90
N TYR A 190 4.38 27.72 -14.62
CA TYR A 190 4.54 28.82 -13.65
C TYR A 190 3.28 29.71 -13.49
N ASN A 191 2.09 29.18 -13.78
CA ASN A 191 0.84 29.92 -13.57
C ASN A 191 0.44 29.87 -12.11
N VAL A 192 -0.15 30.97 -11.63
CA VAL A 192 -0.70 31.07 -10.28
C VAL A 192 -2.18 31.52 -10.35
N ALA A 193 -3.08 30.68 -9.87
CA ALA A 193 -4.49 31.01 -9.69
C ALA A 193 -4.77 31.28 -8.21
N GLY A 194 -4.70 32.56 -7.81
CA GLY A 194 -4.77 32.99 -6.40
C GLY A 194 -6.14 33.48 -5.96
N GLY A 195 -7.00 33.85 -6.89
CA GLY A 195 -8.37 34.28 -6.56
C GLY A 195 -9.33 33.10 -6.43
N ASN A 196 -10.34 33.22 -5.58
CA ASN A 196 -11.39 32.21 -5.49
C ASN A 196 -12.13 32.10 -6.83
N SER A 197 -12.42 30.88 -7.27
CA SER A 197 -13.05 30.59 -8.57
C SER A 197 -12.26 31.14 -9.79
N SER A 198 -10.93 31.29 -9.65
CA SER A 198 -10.09 31.78 -10.74
C SER A 198 -9.74 30.67 -11.73
N LEU A 199 -9.58 31.04 -13.00
CA LEU A 199 -9.15 30.16 -14.09
C LEU A 199 -7.86 30.72 -14.70
N ALA A 200 -6.86 29.88 -14.91
CA ALA A 200 -5.61 30.17 -15.60
C ALA A 200 -5.17 29.04 -16.55
#